data_fb5e8b1a6ccb282628cffda4a6264166
#
_entry.id   fb5e8b1a6ccb282628cffda4a6264166
#
_cell.length_a   1.000
_cell.length_b   1.000
_cell.length_c   1.000
_cell.angle_alpha   90.00
_cell.angle_beta   90.00
_cell.angle_gamma   90.00
#
_symmetry.space_group_name_H-M   'P 1'
#
loop_
_entity.id
_entity.type
_entity.pdbx_description
1 polymer ?
#
loop_
_entity_poly.entity_id
_entity_poly.type
_entity_poly.pdbx_seq_one_letter_code
_entity_poly.pdbx_strand_id
1 'polypeptide(L)'
;PSTALPGVSILPVKFDMPGLDRKRQVRLYLPPGYATSGKRYPVMYMHDGQNLFDNATSYAGEWKVDETLDALAKEGTLELIVVGIDNGEQRRMTELNAWSSERFGQAEGKQYMDFIVKVVKPMIDKNYRTLPGRADTGIMGSSMGGLISHYAINEYPDVFSKAGVFSPAYWTAVPVYDFVSAKPASKDARVYMLMGSEEGESMVPDAERMAALVVKTGHPSSNLSMKV
;
A
#
# COMPACT_ATOMS: atom_id res chain seq x y z
N PRO A 1 -1.98 19.55 17.66
CA PRO A 1 -3.37 19.43 17.16
C PRO A 1 -3.42 18.49 15.97
N SER A 2 -4.53 17.77 15.82
CA SER A 2 -4.78 16.93 14.64
C SER A 2 -4.99 17.79 13.39
N THR A 3 -4.49 17.32 12.27
CA THR A 3 -4.67 17.93 10.95
C THR A 3 -5.62 17.12 10.05
N ALA A 4 -6.07 15.94 10.54
CA ALA A 4 -6.96 15.08 9.79
C ALA A 4 -8.29 15.77 9.42
N LEU A 5 -8.70 15.62 8.16
CA LEU A 5 -9.96 16.16 7.66
C LEU A 5 -11.17 15.33 8.16
N PRO A 6 -12.41 15.90 8.09
CA PRO A 6 -13.61 15.21 8.60
C PRO A 6 -13.88 13.82 7.99
N GLY A 7 -13.41 13.55 6.78
CA GLY A 7 -13.55 12.24 6.13
C GLY A 7 -12.69 11.13 6.74
N VAL A 8 -11.74 11.49 7.60
CA VAL A 8 -10.82 10.55 8.25
C VAL A 8 -11.39 10.07 9.57
N SER A 9 -11.33 8.77 9.82
CA SER A 9 -11.67 8.16 11.10
C SER A 9 -10.72 7.01 11.44
N ILE A 10 -10.59 6.75 12.72
CA ILE A 10 -9.95 5.54 13.22
C ILE A 10 -11.07 4.55 13.51
N LEU A 11 -10.97 3.33 12.96
CA LEU A 11 -11.99 2.33 13.23
C LEU A 11 -11.99 1.96 14.72
N PRO A 12 -13.18 1.83 15.34
CA PRO A 12 -13.28 1.75 16.80
C PRO A 12 -12.71 0.47 17.40
N VAL A 13 -12.59 -0.59 16.61
CA VAL A 13 -12.09 -1.88 17.06
C VAL A 13 -10.79 -2.21 16.35
N LYS A 14 -9.77 -2.60 17.10
CA LYS A 14 -8.53 -3.15 16.54
C LYS A 14 -8.78 -4.58 16.06
N PHE A 15 -8.19 -4.93 14.94
CA PHE A 15 -8.35 -6.25 14.31
C PHE A 15 -7.27 -7.22 14.79
N ASP A 16 -7.67 -8.46 15.07
CA ASP A 16 -6.71 -9.53 15.28
C ASP A 16 -5.98 -9.87 13.98
N MET A 17 -4.67 -10.07 14.09
CA MET A 17 -3.81 -10.46 12.98
C MET A 17 -3.51 -11.95 13.07
N PRO A 18 -4.16 -12.81 12.26
CA PRO A 18 -3.97 -14.25 12.35
C PRO A 18 -2.50 -14.66 12.14
N GLY A 19 -2.00 -15.53 13.02
CA GLY A 19 -0.63 -16.03 12.97
C GLY A 19 0.42 -15.11 13.56
N LEU A 20 0.05 -13.89 13.99
CA LEU A 20 1.00 -12.92 14.56
C LEU A 20 0.75 -12.62 16.04
N ASP A 21 -0.32 -13.13 16.60
CA ASP A 21 -0.69 -12.94 18.02
C ASP A 21 -0.62 -11.47 18.48
N ARG A 22 -1.19 -10.60 17.67
CA ARG A 22 -1.29 -9.15 17.93
C ARG A 22 -2.49 -8.55 17.21
N LYS A 23 -2.82 -7.31 17.60
CA LYS A 23 -3.91 -6.55 17.01
C LYS A 23 -3.37 -5.37 16.18
N ARG A 24 -4.20 -4.89 15.26
CA ARG A 24 -3.82 -3.77 14.41
C ARG A 24 -4.93 -2.75 14.29
N GLN A 25 -4.57 -1.48 14.45
CA GLN A 25 -5.46 -0.35 14.20
C GLN A 25 -5.53 -0.04 12.71
N VAL A 26 -6.75 0.24 12.25
CA VAL A 26 -7.03 0.60 10.86
C VAL A 26 -7.68 1.98 10.82
N ARG A 27 -7.24 2.82 9.90
CA ARG A 27 -7.79 4.15 9.63
C ARG A 27 -8.52 4.14 8.31
N LEU A 28 -9.53 4.99 8.22
CA LEU A 28 -10.39 5.06 7.05
C LEU A 28 -10.53 6.50 6.59
N TYR A 29 -10.41 6.72 5.28
CA TYR A 29 -10.79 7.96 4.63
C TYR A 29 -11.95 7.69 3.69
N LEU A 30 -13.03 8.46 3.86
CA LEU A 30 -14.18 8.47 2.97
C LEU A 30 -14.18 9.78 2.17
N PRO A 31 -14.43 9.74 0.85
CA PRO A 31 -14.40 10.95 0.03
C PRO A 31 -15.54 11.90 0.37
N PRO A 32 -15.39 13.21 0.06
CA PRO A 32 -16.47 14.17 0.22
C PRO A 32 -17.74 13.69 -0.50
N GLY A 33 -18.87 13.86 0.15
CA GLY A 33 -20.17 13.43 -0.40
C GLY A 33 -20.47 11.94 -0.24
N TYR A 34 -19.61 11.16 0.39
CA TYR A 34 -19.87 9.73 0.62
C TYR A 34 -21.22 9.50 1.30
N ALA A 35 -21.54 10.26 2.35
CA ALA A 35 -22.77 10.07 3.12
C ALA A 35 -24.05 10.27 2.30
N THR A 36 -24.01 11.07 1.22
CA THR A 36 -25.20 11.48 0.47
C THR A 36 -25.26 10.95 -0.97
N SER A 37 -24.13 10.53 -1.54
CA SER A 37 -24.07 10.17 -2.97
C SER A 37 -24.68 8.82 -3.30
N GLY A 38 -24.67 7.87 -2.36
CA GLY A 38 -25.06 6.48 -2.65
C GLY A 38 -24.13 5.72 -3.57
N LYS A 39 -23.06 6.33 -4.07
CA LYS A 39 -22.10 5.70 -4.98
C LYS A 39 -21.29 4.62 -4.28
N ARG A 40 -20.74 3.71 -5.09
CA ARG A 40 -19.67 2.79 -4.68
C ARG A 40 -18.34 3.33 -5.18
N TYR A 41 -17.28 3.06 -4.43
CA TYR A 41 -15.97 3.66 -4.65
C TYR A 41 -14.87 2.61 -4.77
N PRO A 42 -13.86 2.85 -5.62
CA PRO A 42 -12.64 2.06 -5.58
C PRO A 42 -11.93 2.28 -4.23
N VAL A 43 -11.09 1.33 -3.88
CA VAL A 43 -10.40 1.32 -2.58
C VAL A 43 -8.89 1.21 -2.78
N MET A 44 -8.15 2.08 -2.11
CA MET A 44 -6.70 2.00 -1.98
C MET A 44 -6.33 1.59 -0.56
N TYR A 45 -5.63 0.47 -0.43
CA TYR A 45 -5.03 0.03 0.83
C TYR A 45 -3.64 0.65 0.94
N MET A 46 -3.37 1.34 2.03
CA MET A 46 -2.10 2.04 2.24
C MET A 46 -1.45 1.63 3.55
N HIS A 47 -0.15 1.39 3.49
CA HIS A 47 0.66 1.04 4.67
C HIS A 47 1.02 2.27 5.48
N ASP A 48 1.49 2.06 6.72
CA ASP A 48 1.86 3.15 7.64
C ASP A 48 0.71 4.13 7.87
N GLY A 49 -0.45 3.60 8.24
CA GLY A 49 -1.69 4.37 8.38
C GLY A 49 -1.56 5.63 9.22
N GLN A 50 -0.76 5.60 10.31
CA GLN A 50 -0.54 6.76 11.18
C GLN A 50 0.17 7.93 10.50
N ASN A 51 0.79 7.72 9.33
CA ASN A 51 1.52 8.74 8.57
C ASN A 51 0.72 9.36 7.42
N LEU A 52 -0.50 8.92 7.18
CA LEU A 52 -1.23 9.26 5.95
C LEU A 52 -2.03 10.55 6.05
N PHE A 53 -2.70 10.77 7.19
CA PHE A 53 -3.77 11.75 7.30
C PHE A 53 -3.58 12.79 8.40
N ASP A 54 -2.67 12.56 9.33
CA ASP A 54 -2.62 13.37 10.55
C ASP A 54 -1.18 13.59 11.01
N ASN A 55 -0.79 14.85 11.04
CA ASN A 55 0.54 15.23 11.51
C ASN A 55 0.76 14.89 13.00
N ALA A 56 -0.31 14.85 13.79
CA ALA A 56 -0.22 14.51 15.21
C ALA A 56 0.19 13.05 15.47
N THR A 57 -0.02 12.14 14.51
CA THR A 57 0.32 10.73 14.64
C THR A 57 1.44 10.29 13.70
N SER A 58 1.88 11.16 12.80
CA SER A 58 2.92 10.81 11.82
C SER A 58 4.32 10.83 12.44
N TYR A 59 5.20 9.97 11.93
CA TYR A 59 6.58 9.86 12.39
C TYR A 59 7.46 11.03 11.95
N ALA A 60 7.33 11.43 10.67
CA ALA A 60 8.20 12.44 10.07
C ALA A 60 7.42 13.42 9.17
N GLY A 61 6.22 13.80 9.59
CA GLY A 61 5.28 14.56 8.78
C GLY A 61 4.30 13.68 8.03
N GLU A 62 3.09 14.18 7.84
CA GLU A 62 2.04 13.42 7.18
C GLU A 62 2.15 13.49 5.66
N TRP A 63 1.58 12.49 4.98
CA TRP A 63 1.51 12.43 3.52
C TRP A 63 0.44 13.31 2.91
N LYS A 64 -0.48 13.84 3.72
CA LYS A 64 -1.61 14.67 3.28
C LYS A 64 -2.48 13.98 2.24
N VAL A 65 -2.75 12.70 2.47
CA VAL A 65 -3.56 11.89 1.55
C VAL A 65 -5.00 12.40 1.50
N ASP A 66 -5.57 12.76 2.63
CA ASP A 66 -6.94 13.26 2.74
C ASP A 66 -7.11 14.62 2.06
N GLU A 67 -6.19 15.57 2.28
CA GLU A 67 -6.24 16.86 1.59
C GLU A 67 -6.09 16.70 0.08
N THR A 68 -5.18 15.83 -0.34
CA THR A 68 -4.96 15.56 -1.77
C THR A 68 -6.20 14.96 -2.42
N LEU A 69 -6.81 13.97 -1.77
CA LEU A 69 -8.00 13.31 -2.30
C LEU A 69 -9.25 14.20 -2.25
N ASP A 70 -9.39 15.02 -1.22
CA ASP A 70 -10.46 16.01 -1.17
C ASP A 70 -10.36 17.01 -2.34
N ALA A 71 -9.14 17.46 -2.64
CA ALA A 71 -8.90 18.36 -3.78
C ALA A 71 -9.24 17.67 -5.12
N LEU A 72 -8.79 16.42 -5.32
CA LEU A 72 -9.08 15.66 -6.53
C LEU A 72 -10.58 15.37 -6.69
N ALA A 73 -11.28 15.11 -5.61
CA ALA A 73 -12.73 14.94 -5.63
C ALA A 73 -13.47 16.22 -6.03
N LYS A 74 -13.04 17.38 -5.51
CA LYS A 74 -13.59 18.68 -5.89
C LYS A 74 -13.38 19.01 -7.36
N GLU A 75 -12.26 18.61 -7.92
CA GLU A 75 -11.97 18.76 -9.35
C GLU A 75 -12.75 17.78 -10.22
N GLY A 76 -13.41 16.79 -9.63
CA GLY A 76 -14.07 15.71 -10.37
C GLY A 76 -13.11 14.71 -11.01
N THR A 77 -11.86 14.68 -10.57
CA THR A 77 -10.81 13.83 -11.16
C THR A 77 -10.78 12.43 -10.56
N LEU A 78 -10.92 12.33 -9.23
CA LEU A 78 -10.79 11.05 -8.52
C LEU A 78 -11.57 11.09 -7.21
N GLU A 79 -12.36 10.03 -6.99
CA GLU A 79 -13.03 9.77 -5.73
C GLU A 79 -12.75 8.32 -5.33
N LEU A 80 -12.14 8.10 -4.17
CA LEU A 80 -11.87 6.75 -3.67
C LEU A 80 -11.88 6.71 -2.14
N ILE A 81 -12.04 5.50 -1.61
CA ILE A 81 -11.86 5.19 -0.20
C ILE A 81 -10.39 4.80 0.01
N VAL A 82 -9.80 5.27 1.11
CA VAL A 82 -8.49 4.79 1.56
C VAL A 82 -8.64 4.02 2.86
N VAL A 83 -8.02 2.86 2.90
CA VAL A 83 -7.90 2.05 4.12
C VAL A 83 -6.43 2.07 4.53
N GLY A 84 -6.15 2.76 5.62
CA GLY A 84 -4.79 2.89 6.17
C GLY A 84 -4.55 1.83 7.24
N ILE A 85 -3.53 1.01 7.03
CA ILE A 85 -3.12 0.00 8.01
C ILE A 85 -1.97 0.59 8.82
N ASP A 86 -2.16 0.81 10.11
CA ASP A 86 -1.08 1.30 10.97
C ASP A 86 0.09 0.33 10.95
N ASN A 87 1.31 0.83 11.04
CA ASN A 87 2.45 -0.06 11.16
C ASN A 87 2.61 -0.56 12.59
N GLY A 88 3.37 -1.64 12.74
CA GLY A 88 3.63 -2.27 14.03
C GLY A 88 4.79 -1.66 14.81
N GLU A 89 5.18 -0.44 14.50
CA GLU A 89 6.28 0.27 15.17
C GLU A 89 7.59 -0.55 15.11
N GLN A 90 8.02 -1.13 16.21
CA GLN A 90 9.22 -1.98 16.28
C GLN A 90 9.11 -3.23 15.39
N ARG A 91 7.89 -3.64 15.03
CA ARG A 91 7.63 -4.79 14.16
C ARG A 91 7.52 -4.42 12.68
N ARG A 92 7.64 -3.14 12.34
CA ARG A 92 7.47 -2.66 10.98
C ARG A 92 8.41 -3.35 9.99
N MET A 93 9.67 -3.53 10.36
CA MET A 93 10.69 -4.12 9.49
C MET A 93 10.43 -5.60 9.16
N THR A 94 9.83 -6.35 10.06
CA THR A 94 9.48 -7.75 9.82
C THR A 94 8.09 -7.93 9.21
N GLU A 95 7.13 -7.10 9.61
CA GLU A 95 5.76 -7.17 9.06
C GLU A 95 5.69 -6.76 7.60
N LEU A 96 6.48 -5.78 7.17
CA LEU A 96 6.47 -5.28 5.80
C LEU A 96 7.53 -5.94 4.91
N ASN A 97 7.98 -7.12 5.28
CA ASN A 97 8.97 -7.88 4.53
C ASN A 97 8.55 -9.34 4.39
N ALA A 98 8.52 -9.86 3.17
CA ALA A 98 8.16 -11.25 2.90
C ALA A 98 9.37 -12.20 2.91
N TRP A 99 10.60 -11.69 3.11
CA TRP A 99 11.84 -12.46 3.03
C TRP A 99 12.65 -12.32 4.30
N SER A 100 12.85 -13.45 4.98
CA SER A 100 13.67 -13.52 6.20
C SER A 100 15.15 -13.32 5.89
N SER A 101 15.87 -12.68 6.81
CA SER A 101 17.31 -12.52 6.73
C SER A 101 17.93 -12.48 8.13
N GLU A 102 19.24 -12.77 8.20
CA GLU A 102 19.96 -12.64 9.47
C GLU A 102 19.94 -11.20 10.00
N ARG A 103 20.03 -10.23 9.09
CA ARG A 103 20.08 -8.81 9.46
C ARG A 103 18.75 -8.27 9.96
N PHE A 104 17.63 -8.66 9.33
CA PHE A 104 16.32 -8.05 9.59
C PHE A 104 15.35 -8.98 10.31
N GLY A 105 15.72 -10.24 10.55
CA GLY A 105 14.92 -11.20 11.29
C GLY A 105 13.96 -12.00 10.44
N GLN A 106 13.04 -12.67 11.10
CA GLN A 106 12.05 -13.51 10.46
C GLN A 106 10.94 -12.66 9.83
N ALA A 107 10.69 -12.87 8.56
CA ALA A 107 9.68 -12.16 7.80
C ALA A 107 8.26 -12.54 8.24
N GLU A 108 7.41 -11.55 8.34
CA GLU A 108 5.98 -11.68 8.68
C GLU A 108 5.08 -11.12 7.56
N GLY A 109 5.67 -10.76 6.43
CA GLY A 109 4.96 -10.08 5.34
C GLY A 109 3.83 -10.89 4.72
N LYS A 110 3.96 -12.21 4.66
CA LYS A 110 2.88 -13.08 4.19
C LYS A 110 1.66 -12.99 5.14
N GLN A 111 1.88 -13.11 6.44
CA GLN A 111 0.82 -13.01 7.44
C GLN A 111 0.21 -11.61 7.46
N TYR A 112 1.03 -10.57 7.32
CA TYR A 112 0.56 -9.19 7.24
C TYR A 112 -0.34 -8.98 6.02
N MET A 113 0.05 -9.44 4.85
CA MET A 113 -0.78 -9.33 3.65
C MET A 113 -2.01 -10.22 3.70
N ASP A 114 -1.91 -11.43 4.22
CA ASP A 114 -3.08 -12.29 4.45
C ASP A 114 -4.08 -11.61 5.40
N PHE A 115 -3.61 -10.90 6.41
CA PHE A 115 -4.46 -10.09 7.29
C PHE A 115 -5.24 -9.03 6.50
N ILE A 116 -4.58 -8.27 5.63
CA ILE A 116 -5.26 -7.25 4.81
C ILE A 116 -6.30 -7.90 3.90
N VAL A 117 -5.92 -8.97 3.20
CA VAL A 117 -6.75 -9.60 2.17
C VAL A 117 -7.92 -10.40 2.77
N LYS A 118 -7.67 -11.10 3.88
CA LYS A 118 -8.63 -12.06 4.44
C LYS A 118 -9.44 -11.54 5.63
N VAL A 119 -8.98 -10.49 6.29
CA VAL A 119 -9.63 -9.92 7.48
C VAL A 119 -10.13 -8.50 7.21
N VAL A 120 -9.23 -7.59 6.83
CA VAL A 120 -9.58 -6.18 6.66
C VAL A 120 -10.49 -5.96 5.46
N LYS A 121 -10.08 -6.45 4.29
CA LYS A 121 -10.84 -6.22 3.04
C LYS A 121 -12.28 -6.74 3.11
N PRO A 122 -12.56 -7.97 3.58
CA PRO A 122 -13.94 -8.43 3.69
C PRO A 122 -14.80 -7.56 4.61
N MET A 123 -14.24 -7.06 5.70
CA MET A 123 -14.94 -6.17 6.63
C MET A 123 -15.24 -4.81 5.98
N ILE A 124 -14.28 -4.25 5.27
CA ILE A 124 -14.45 -2.98 4.55
C ILE A 124 -15.52 -3.13 3.47
N ASP A 125 -15.45 -4.16 2.65
CA ASP A 125 -16.41 -4.40 1.56
C ASP A 125 -17.82 -4.65 2.08
N LYS A 126 -17.96 -5.26 3.26
CA LYS A 126 -19.26 -5.50 3.90
C LYS A 126 -19.89 -4.22 4.46
N ASN A 127 -19.10 -3.35 5.04
CA ASN A 127 -19.60 -2.22 5.83
C ASN A 127 -19.59 -0.88 5.09
N TYR A 128 -18.90 -0.79 3.96
CA TYR A 128 -18.79 0.44 3.18
C TYR A 128 -19.14 0.19 1.71
N ARG A 129 -19.55 1.25 1.03
CA ARG A 129 -19.91 1.16 -0.39
C ARG A 129 -18.66 1.16 -1.26
N THR A 130 -18.06 0.01 -1.38
CA THR A 130 -16.88 -0.24 -2.22
C THR A 130 -17.27 -0.85 -3.56
N LEU A 131 -16.35 -0.72 -4.52
CA LEU A 131 -16.27 -1.56 -5.70
C LEU A 131 -15.26 -2.68 -5.36
N PRO A 132 -15.72 -3.88 -4.94
CA PRO A 132 -14.84 -4.82 -4.25
C PRO A 132 -13.93 -5.64 -5.17
N GLY A 133 -14.17 -5.58 -6.47
CA GLY A 133 -13.41 -6.35 -7.43
C GLY A 133 -11.98 -5.86 -7.60
N ARG A 134 -11.17 -6.73 -8.17
CA ARG A 134 -9.75 -6.48 -8.45
C ARG A 134 -9.51 -5.19 -9.23
N ALA A 135 -10.33 -4.91 -10.24
CA ALA A 135 -10.18 -3.74 -11.10
C ALA A 135 -10.16 -2.41 -10.32
N ASP A 136 -10.83 -2.38 -9.18
CA ASP A 136 -11.02 -1.19 -8.36
C ASP A 136 -10.30 -1.26 -7.00
N THR A 137 -9.32 -2.14 -6.87
CA THR A 137 -8.56 -2.34 -5.63
C THR A 137 -7.07 -2.11 -5.90
N GLY A 138 -6.47 -1.23 -5.13
CA GLY A 138 -5.05 -0.92 -5.19
C GLY A 138 -4.37 -1.03 -3.84
N ILE A 139 -3.02 -1.06 -3.87
CA ILE A 139 -2.17 -1.11 -2.69
C ILE A 139 -1.00 -0.14 -2.88
N MET A 140 -0.59 0.55 -1.81
CA MET A 140 0.41 1.60 -1.92
C MET A 140 1.16 1.78 -0.61
N GLY A 141 2.43 2.10 -0.71
CA GLY A 141 3.23 2.47 0.43
C GLY A 141 4.64 2.93 0.06
N SER A 142 5.37 3.38 1.06
CA SER A 142 6.71 3.94 0.91
C SER A 142 7.74 3.14 1.70
N SER A 143 8.95 3.04 1.21
CA SER A 143 10.07 2.37 1.87
C SER A 143 9.77 0.87 2.03
N MET A 144 9.68 0.37 3.25
CA MET A 144 9.19 -0.99 3.52
C MET A 144 7.76 -1.18 2.99
N GLY A 145 6.92 -0.12 3.04
CA GLY A 145 5.59 -0.12 2.45
C GLY A 145 5.60 -0.27 0.93
N GLY A 146 6.59 0.29 0.25
CA GLY A 146 6.80 0.07 -1.18
C GLY A 146 7.21 -1.36 -1.49
N LEU A 147 8.11 -1.93 -0.69
CA LEU A 147 8.53 -3.33 -0.82
C LEU A 147 7.34 -4.30 -0.69
N ILE A 148 6.55 -4.16 0.36
CA ILE A 148 5.42 -5.06 0.58
C ILE A 148 4.29 -4.84 -0.44
N SER A 149 4.12 -3.63 -0.96
CA SER A 149 3.16 -3.34 -2.04
C SER A 149 3.57 -4.02 -3.34
N HIS A 150 4.86 -4.05 -3.65
CA HIS A 150 5.36 -4.80 -4.81
C HIS A 150 5.15 -6.31 -4.63
N TYR A 151 5.46 -6.84 -3.45
CA TYR A 151 5.14 -8.23 -3.12
C TYR A 151 3.65 -8.51 -3.33
N ALA A 152 2.77 -7.64 -2.84
CA ALA A 152 1.33 -7.83 -2.88
C ALA A 152 0.77 -7.89 -4.31
N ILE A 153 1.21 -7.02 -5.22
CA ILE A 153 0.70 -7.00 -6.59
C ILE A 153 1.08 -8.27 -7.36
N ASN A 154 2.19 -8.90 -7.01
CA ASN A 154 2.63 -10.16 -7.60
C ASN A 154 1.99 -11.38 -6.92
N GLU A 155 1.88 -11.37 -5.58
CA GLU A 155 1.39 -12.51 -4.80
C GLU A 155 -0.13 -12.63 -4.79
N TYR A 156 -0.86 -11.52 -4.89
CA TYR A 156 -2.32 -11.48 -4.82
C TYR A 156 -2.92 -10.89 -6.11
N PRO A 157 -2.70 -11.52 -7.27
CA PRO A 157 -3.16 -10.99 -8.57
C PRO A 157 -4.68 -10.93 -8.70
N ASP A 158 -5.42 -11.74 -7.91
CA ASP A 158 -6.88 -11.74 -7.92
C ASP A 158 -7.49 -10.64 -7.05
N VAL A 159 -6.68 -9.94 -6.28
CA VAL A 159 -7.13 -8.92 -5.33
C VAL A 159 -6.75 -7.51 -5.80
N PHE A 160 -5.51 -7.31 -6.22
CA PHE A 160 -4.98 -6.00 -6.57
C PHE A 160 -4.67 -5.88 -8.06
N SER A 161 -5.12 -4.79 -8.67
CA SER A 161 -4.78 -4.45 -10.07
C SER A 161 -3.82 -3.27 -10.18
N LYS A 162 -3.56 -2.56 -9.07
CA LYS A 162 -2.73 -1.36 -9.06
C LYS A 162 -1.82 -1.36 -7.84
N ALA A 163 -0.57 -0.95 -8.02
CA ALA A 163 0.37 -0.79 -6.93
C ALA A 163 1.11 0.54 -7.04
N GLY A 164 1.16 1.28 -5.93
CA GLY A 164 2.04 2.42 -5.75
C GLY A 164 3.27 1.98 -4.95
N VAL A 165 4.43 1.95 -5.60
CA VAL A 165 5.68 1.46 -5.04
C VAL A 165 6.61 2.65 -4.88
N PHE A 166 6.57 3.29 -3.71
CA PHE A 166 7.27 4.53 -3.45
C PHE A 166 8.53 4.26 -2.64
N SER A 167 9.66 4.79 -3.14
CA SER A 167 10.97 4.64 -2.48
C SER A 167 11.21 3.24 -1.92
N PRO A 168 11.01 2.18 -2.71
CA PRO A 168 10.95 0.80 -2.20
C PRO A 168 12.29 0.37 -1.59
N ALA A 169 12.22 -0.25 -0.41
CA ALA A 169 13.40 -0.71 0.32
C ALA A 169 13.89 -2.08 -0.18
N TYR A 170 14.17 -2.23 -1.47
CA TYR A 170 14.65 -3.49 -2.05
C TYR A 170 15.96 -3.98 -1.43
N TRP A 171 16.78 -3.06 -0.95
CA TRP A 171 18.04 -3.38 -0.27
C TRP A 171 17.87 -4.22 1.00
N THR A 172 16.67 -4.22 1.60
CA THR A 172 16.37 -5.05 2.78
C THR A 172 15.99 -6.49 2.42
N ALA A 173 15.72 -6.76 1.16
CA ALA A 173 15.13 -8.04 0.72
C ALA A 173 15.55 -8.37 -0.72
N VAL A 174 16.85 -8.59 -0.92
CA VAL A 174 17.41 -8.94 -2.24
C VAL A 174 16.69 -10.09 -2.94
N PRO A 175 16.15 -11.12 -2.25
CA PRO A 175 15.35 -12.16 -2.90
C PRO A 175 14.10 -11.67 -3.65
N VAL A 176 13.68 -10.41 -3.48
CA VAL A 176 12.54 -9.84 -4.20
C VAL A 176 12.72 -9.92 -5.72
N TYR A 177 13.94 -9.78 -6.22
CA TYR A 177 14.21 -9.86 -7.66
C TYR A 177 13.92 -11.25 -8.22
N ASP A 178 14.39 -12.29 -7.55
CA ASP A 178 14.10 -13.67 -7.94
C ASP A 178 12.59 -13.97 -7.84
N PHE A 179 11.95 -13.46 -6.81
CA PHE A 179 10.51 -13.61 -6.63
C PHE A 179 9.73 -12.99 -7.79
N VAL A 180 10.06 -11.77 -8.20
CA VAL A 180 9.40 -11.08 -9.32
C VAL A 180 9.62 -11.84 -10.63
N SER A 181 10.80 -12.38 -10.85
CA SER A 181 11.08 -13.21 -12.02
C SER A 181 10.26 -14.49 -12.05
N ALA A 182 10.15 -15.17 -10.89
CA ALA A 182 9.45 -16.45 -10.78
C ALA A 182 7.93 -16.29 -10.77
N LYS A 183 7.44 -15.19 -10.24
CA LYS A 183 6.00 -14.90 -10.14
C LYS A 183 5.72 -13.48 -10.62
N PRO A 184 5.74 -13.24 -11.95
CA PRO A 184 5.44 -11.91 -12.48
C PRO A 184 4.02 -11.46 -12.15
N ALA A 185 3.82 -10.15 -12.03
CA ALA A 185 2.50 -9.59 -11.89
C ALA A 185 1.64 -9.85 -13.14
N SER A 186 0.33 -9.85 -12.97
CA SER A 186 -0.61 -9.88 -14.08
C SER A 186 -0.29 -8.77 -15.08
N LYS A 187 -0.33 -9.07 -16.38
CA LYS A 187 0.10 -8.11 -17.43
C LYS A 187 -0.76 -6.83 -17.47
N ASP A 188 -1.99 -6.92 -17.03
CA ASP A 188 -2.90 -5.77 -16.91
C ASP A 188 -2.75 -4.99 -15.60
N ALA A 189 -1.95 -5.49 -14.66
CA ALA A 189 -1.66 -4.78 -13.42
C ALA A 189 -0.83 -3.52 -13.72
N ARG A 190 -1.20 -2.42 -13.08
CA ARG A 190 -0.49 -1.15 -13.20
C ARG A 190 0.40 -0.93 -11.99
N VAL A 191 1.68 -0.73 -12.24
CA VAL A 191 2.68 -0.46 -11.21
C VAL A 191 3.26 0.93 -11.44
N TYR A 192 3.14 1.78 -10.42
CA TYR A 192 3.71 3.12 -10.43
C TYR A 192 4.82 3.17 -9.39
N MET A 193 6.05 3.40 -9.86
CA MET A 193 7.24 3.52 -9.02
C MET A 193 7.66 4.99 -8.94
N LEU A 194 7.88 5.48 -7.74
CA LEU A 194 8.34 6.85 -7.48
C LEU A 194 9.40 6.81 -6.40
N MET A 195 10.51 7.50 -6.62
CA MET A 195 11.57 7.66 -5.62
C MET A 195 12.28 9.01 -5.80
N GLY A 196 12.87 9.51 -4.72
CA GLY A 196 13.73 10.69 -4.78
C GLY A 196 15.15 10.34 -5.21
N SER A 197 15.80 11.24 -5.93
CA SER A 197 17.19 11.08 -6.36
C SER A 197 18.22 11.18 -5.22
N GLU A 198 17.82 11.73 -4.07
CA GLU A 198 18.69 11.98 -2.93
C GLU A 198 18.43 11.05 -1.73
N GLU A 199 17.80 9.91 -1.96
CA GLU A 199 17.42 8.94 -0.91
C GLU A 199 18.49 7.87 -0.66
N GLY A 200 19.74 8.12 -1.03
CA GLY A 200 20.84 7.17 -0.89
C GLY A 200 21.30 6.60 -2.22
N GLU A 201 22.49 6.05 -2.22
CA GLU A 201 23.17 5.60 -3.45
C GLU A 201 22.49 4.42 -4.14
N SER A 202 21.78 3.58 -3.40
CA SER A 202 21.15 2.38 -3.95
C SER A 202 19.70 2.56 -4.41
N MET A 203 19.00 3.62 -3.97
CA MET A 203 17.56 3.77 -4.22
C MET A 203 17.23 3.76 -5.71
N VAL A 204 17.82 4.68 -6.48
CA VAL A 204 17.54 4.77 -7.91
C VAL A 204 18.08 3.56 -8.67
N PRO A 205 19.33 3.10 -8.48
CA PRO A 205 19.81 1.89 -9.15
C PRO A 205 18.99 0.65 -8.87
N ASP A 206 18.56 0.43 -7.64
CA ASP A 206 17.71 -0.72 -7.29
C ASP A 206 16.34 -0.65 -7.98
N ALA A 207 15.74 0.55 -8.01
CA ALA A 207 14.46 0.75 -8.68
C ALA A 207 14.59 0.57 -10.20
N GLU A 208 15.64 1.07 -10.82
CA GLU A 208 15.94 0.87 -12.24
C GLU A 208 16.15 -0.60 -12.58
N ARG A 209 16.90 -1.31 -11.74
CA ARG A 209 17.09 -2.76 -11.87
C ARG A 209 15.76 -3.51 -11.82
N MET A 210 14.90 -3.14 -10.88
CA MET A 210 13.58 -3.76 -10.75
C MET A 210 12.69 -3.44 -11.95
N ALA A 211 12.65 -2.20 -12.41
CA ALA A 211 11.85 -1.80 -13.57
C ALA A 211 12.28 -2.56 -14.83
N ALA A 212 13.58 -2.68 -15.06
CA ALA A 212 14.13 -3.47 -16.18
C ALA A 212 13.72 -4.95 -16.06
N LEU A 213 13.77 -5.51 -14.86
CA LEU A 213 13.37 -6.89 -14.60
C LEU A 213 11.88 -7.11 -14.89
N VAL A 214 11.02 -6.20 -14.45
CA VAL A 214 9.57 -6.27 -14.70
C VAL A 214 9.29 -6.29 -16.20
N VAL A 215 9.94 -5.41 -16.98
CA VAL A 215 9.81 -5.38 -18.44
C VAL A 215 10.32 -6.70 -19.05
N LYS A 216 11.42 -7.23 -18.55
CA LYS A 216 12.01 -8.50 -19.03
C LYS A 216 11.08 -9.69 -18.80
N THR A 217 10.22 -9.66 -17.80
CA THR A 217 9.20 -10.71 -17.57
C THR A 217 8.07 -10.68 -18.60
N GLY A 218 8.03 -9.70 -19.50
CA GLY A 218 6.97 -9.52 -20.49
C GLY A 218 5.86 -8.59 -20.03
N HIS A 219 6.03 -7.89 -18.91
CA HIS A 219 5.05 -6.92 -18.46
C HIS A 219 4.98 -5.74 -19.43
N PRO A 220 3.80 -5.31 -19.90
CA PRO A 220 3.69 -4.20 -20.84
C PRO A 220 4.28 -2.92 -20.23
N SER A 221 5.16 -2.24 -20.97
CA SER A 221 5.77 -0.99 -20.52
C SER A 221 4.73 0.13 -20.28
N SER A 222 3.59 0.06 -20.98
CA SER A 222 2.46 0.97 -20.78
C SER A 222 1.79 0.82 -19.41
N ASN A 223 2.02 -0.30 -18.72
CA ASN A 223 1.49 -0.58 -17.39
C ASN A 223 2.54 -0.50 -16.28
N LEU A 224 3.72 0.01 -16.60
CA LEU A 224 4.78 0.30 -15.65
C LEU A 224 5.20 1.75 -15.82
N SER A 225 5.14 2.52 -14.75
CA SER A 225 5.66 3.90 -14.71
C SER A 225 6.73 4.00 -13.66
N MET A 226 7.80 4.71 -13.95
CA MET A 226 8.84 5.03 -12.98
C MET A 226 9.18 6.50 -13.08
N LYS A 227 9.25 7.18 -11.94
CA LYS A 227 9.60 8.58 -11.82
C LYS A 227 10.62 8.78 -10.70
N VAL A 228 11.65 9.57 -10.99
CA VAL A 228 12.68 10.00 -10.04
C VAL A 228 12.58 11.49 -9.80
#